data_cd54c7ff44c59de987ffe3b823b17490
#
_entry.id   cd54c7ff44c59de987ffe3b823b17490
#
_cell.length_a   1.000
_cell.length_b   1.000
_cell.length_c   1.000
_cell.angle_alpha   90.00
_cell.angle_beta   90.00
_cell.angle_gamma   90.00
#
_symmetry.space_group_name_H-M   'P 1'
#
loop_
_entity.id
_entity.type
_entity.pdbx_description
1 polymer ?
#
loop_
_entity_poly.entity_id
_entity_poly.type
_entity_poly.pdbx_seq_one_letter_code
_entity_poly.pdbx_strand_id
1 'polypeptide(L)'
;MTQFFYLLRWNYLRQKDLFLLFTLAQVLLSISLLFGYPLVIGEIDTTAAYYLSSGSVLIGIISIGCTISSPVIANAKSEGHVDYVRALPVPRILISLADLWMWMIAILPGVFISVILGYFRFSVRLNVSVLAVFILFLICLTMISLGFAIAYTFSPNIVTLMSQLILMIGLMFSPIMYPASRLPDWINHLYHVLPFVPSVNLLRACVYSHGPVSFFDFTILIIWILLTQLLILRVLYKEK
;
A
#
# COMPACT_ATOMS: atom_id res chain seq x y z
N MET A 1 9.25 -11.29 23.29
CA MET A 1 9.22 -11.88 21.91
C MET A 1 8.09 -12.89 21.73
N THR A 2 7.85 -13.81 22.65
CA THR A 2 6.77 -14.83 22.58
C THR A 2 5.37 -14.24 22.37
N GLN A 3 5.00 -13.15 23.05
CA GLN A 3 3.69 -12.51 22.92
C GLN A 3 3.42 -11.97 21.49
N PHE A 4 4.42 -11.38 20.85
CA PHE A 4 4.31 -10.89 19.46
C PHE A 4 4.00 -12.02 18.48
N PHE A 5 4.71 -13.16 18.58
CA PHE A 5 4.47 -14.32 17.72
C PHE A 5 3.08 -14.94 17.92
N TYR A 6 2.57 -14.96 19.15
CA TYR A 6 1.21 -15.43 19.41
C TYR A 6 0.15 -14.50 18.82
N LEU A 7 0.34 -13.17 18.92
CA LEU A 7 -0.55 -12.19 18.28
C LEU A 7 -0.54 -12.31 16.77
N LEU A 8 0.65 -12.45 16.17
CA LEU A 8 0.79 -12.61 14.73
C LEU A 8 0.13 -13.90 14.25
N ARG A 9 0.33 -15.02 14.95
CA ARG A 9 -0.34 -16.28 14.65
C ARG A 9 -1.86 -16.19 14.78
N TRP A 10 -2.34 -15.51 15.81
CA TRP A 10 -3.77 -15.26 16.01
C TRP A 10 -4.37 -14.47 14.85
N ASN A 11 -3.76 -13.36 14.46
CA ASN A 11 -4.21 -12.54 13.35
C ASN A 11 -4.17 -13.31 12.02
N TYR A 12 -3.13 -14.10 11.79
CA TYR A 12 -3.04 -14.97 10.62
C TYR A 12 -4.18 -15.98 10.57
N LEU A 13 -4.42 -16.72 11.64
CA LEU A 13 -5.46 -17.75 11.68
C LEU A 13 -6.87 -17.17 11.49
N ARG A 14 -7.11 -15.95 11.96
CA ARG A 14 -8.38 -15.26 11.79
C ARG A 14 -8.66 -14.88 10.34
N GLN A 15 -7.63 -14.58 9.56
CA GLN A 15 -7.77 -14.04 8.21
C GLN A 15 -7.20 -14.95 7.11
N LYS A 16 -6.67 -16.12 7.45
CA LYS A 16 -6.01 -17.05 6.50
C LYS A 16 -6.85 -17.35 5.26
N ASP A 17 -8.17 -17.49 5.42
CA ASP A 17 -9.09 -17.82 4.34
C ASP A 17 -9.28 -16.65 3.35
N LEU A 18 -9.01 -15.41 3.80
CA LEU A 18 -9.06 -14.20 2.99
C LEU A 18 -7.75 -13.91 2.26
N PHE A 19 -6.60 -14.48 2.70
CA PHE A 19 -5.31 -14.23 2.06
C PHE A 19 -5.28 -14.59 0.58
N LEU A 20 -5.88 -15.74 0.22
CA LEU A 20 -5.97 -16.15 -1.17
C LEU A 20 -6.79 -15.15 -1.99
N LEU A 21 -7.92 -14.70 -1.45
CA LEU A 21 -8.77 -13.69 -2.10
C LEU A 21 -8.05 -12.35 -2.27
N PHE A 22 -7.28 -11.90 -1.28
CA PHE A 22 -6.47 -10.68 -1.37
C PHE A 22 -5.41 -10.78 -2.45
N THR A 23 -4.68 -11.90 -2.49
CA THR A 23 -3.69 -12.16 -3.52
C THR A 23 -4.33 -12.21 -4.91
N LEU A 24 -5.45 -12.93 -5.07
CA LEU A 24 -6.17 -13.00 -6.34
C LEU A 24 -6.67 -11.62 -6.80
N ALA A 25 -7.25 -10.82 -5.90
CA ALA A 25 -7.70 -9.47 -6.21
C ALA A 25 -6.55 -8.58 -6.71
N GLN A 26 -5.40 -8.63 -6.04
CA GLN A 26 -4.21 -7.87 -6.45
C GLN A 26 -3.67 -8.35 -7.80
N VAL A 27 -3.60 -9.65 -8.03
CA VAL A 27 -3.12 -10.23 -9.30
C VAL A 27 -4.06 -9.86 -10.44
N LEU A 28 -5.36 -10.00 -10.25
CA LEU A 28 -6.37 -9.60 -11.25
C LEU A 28 -6.28 -8.11 -11.58
N LEU A 29 -6.13 -7.26 -10.56
CA LEU A 29 -5.92 -5.83 -10.77
C LEU A 29 -4.66 -5.56 -11.59
N SER A 30 -3.55 -6.22 -11.26
CA SER A 30 -2.29 -6.07 -11.99
C SER A 30 -2.40 -6.56 -13.43
N ILE A 31 -3.06 -7.69 -13.68
CA ILE A 31 -3.33 -8.19 -15.04
C ILE A 31 -4.17 -7.17 -15.81
N SER A 32 -5.24 -6.65 -15.20
CA SER A 32 -6.11 -5.65 -15.83
C SER A 32 -5.34 -4.39 -16.21
N LEU A 33 -4.41 -3.93 -15.38
CA LEU A 33 -3.59 -2.77 -15.66
C LEU A 33 -2.51 -3.04 -16.72
N LEU A 34 -1.79 -4.16 -16.62
CA LEU A 34 -0.68 -4.47 -17.51
C LEU A 34 -1.14 -4.90 -18.91
N PHE A 35 -2.32 -5.48 -19.05
CA PHE A 35 -2.86 -5.94 -20.33
C PHE A 35 -4.01 -5.07 -20.84
N GLY A 36 -4.86 -4.53 -19.95
CA GLY A 36 -6.01 -3.72 -20.33
C GLY A 36 -5.65 -2.29 -20.72
N TYR A 37 -4.78 -1.62 -19.95
CA TYR A 37 -4.33 -0.26 -20.29
C TYR A 37 -3.67 -0.13 -21.67
N PRO A 38 -2.79 -1.06 -22.09
CA PRO A 38 -2.23 -1.08 -23.44
C PRO A 38 -3.25 -1.11 -24.57
N LEU A 39 -4.37 -1.78 -24.37
CA LEU A 39 -5.44 -1.84 -25.37
C LEU A 39 -6.10 -0.48 -25.61
N VAL A 40 -6.09 0.41 -24.62
CA VAL A 40 -6.69 1.75 -24.70
C VAL A 40 -5.68 2.78 -25.23
N ILE A 41 -4.41 2.66 -24.86
CA ILE A 41 -3.37 3.66 -25.21
C ILE A 41 -2.79 3.39 -26.61
N GLY A 42 -2.79 2.14 -27.07
CA GLY A 42 -2.18 1.73 -28.33
C GLY A 42 -0.68 1.45 -28.20
N GLU A 43 0.17 2.15 -28.95
CA GLU A 43 1.63 1.93 -28.93
C GLU A 43 2.23 2.32 -27.56
N ILE A 44 3.01 1.41 -27.00
CA ILE A 44 3.67 1.57 -25.71
C ILE A 44 5.17 1.76 -25.97
N ASP A 45 5.68 2.94 -25.71
CA ASP A 45 7.11 3.17 -25.71
C ASP A 45 7.77 2.59 -24.42
N THR A 46 9.09 2.57 -24.39
CA THR A 46 9.85 2.05 -23.24
C THR A 46 9.55 2.81 -21.96
N THR A 47 9.28 4.10 -22.02
CA THR A 47 8.95 4.94 -20.87
C THR A 47 7.59 4.55 -20.30
N ALA A 48 6.57 4.45 -21.16
CA ALA A 48 5.23 4.00 -20.74
C ALA A 48 5.26 2.59 -20.12
N ALA A 49 6.10 1.68 -20.62
CA ALA A 49 6.28 0.35 -20.06
C ALA A 49 6.76 0.39 -18.61
N TYR A 50 7.72 1.26 -18.26
CA TYR A 50 8.17 1.46 -16.86
C TYR A 50 7.09 2.06 -15.99
N TYR A 51 6.31 3.03 -16.49
CA TYR A 51 5.19 3.62 -15.76
C TYR A 51 4.09 2.62 -15.48
N LEU A 52 3.70 1.82 -16.47
CA LEU A 52 2.68 0.78 -16.32
C LEU A 52 3.13 -0.31 -15.35
N SER A 53 4.37 -0.80 -15.46
CA SER A 53 4.90 -1.84 -14.58
C SER A 53 5.00 -1.38 -13.13
N SER A 54 5.59 -0.20 -12.86
CA SER A 54 5.70 0.34 -11.50
C SER A 54 4.35 0.74 -10.93
N GLY A 55 3.49 1.32 -11.77
CA GLY A 55 2.14 1.74 -11.41
C GLY A 55 1.26 0.56 -10.99
N SER A 56 1.28 -0.54 -11.74
CA SER A 56 0.49 -1.74 -11.40
C SER A 56 0.89 -2.33 -10.04
N VAL A 57 2.18 -2.36 -9.73
CA VAL A 57 2.68 -2.81 -8.42
C VAL A 57 2.19 -1.89 -7.31
N LEU A 58 2.36 -0.56 -7.46
CA LEU A 58 1.94 0.38 -6.42
C LEU A 58 0.43 0.38 -6.22
N ILE A 59 -0.37 0.36 -7.29
CA ILE A 59 -1.84 0.31 -7.19
C ILE A 59 -2.28 -0.99 -6.50
N GLY A 60 -1.60 -2.11 -6.77
CA GLY A 60 -1.80 -3.35 -6.04
C GLY A 60 -1.53 -3.22 -4.53
N ILE A 61 -0.46 -2.53 -4.15
CA ILE A 61 -0.14 -2.23 -2.74
C ILE A 61 -1.20 -1.32 -2.11
N ILE A 62 -1.66 -0.27 -2.82
CA ILE A 62 -2.72 0.63 -2.36
C ILE A 62 -4.04 -0.15 -2.18
N SER A 63 -4.37 -1.03 -3.12
CA SER A 63 -5.58 -1.85 -3.07
C SER A 63 -5.65 -2.67 -1.78
N ILE A 64 -4.59 -3.38 -1.41
CA ILE A 64 -4.59 -4.15 -0.16
C ILE A 64 -4.37 -3.24 1.05
N GLY A 65 -3.37 -2.35 0.99
CA GLY A 65 -2.96 -1.52 2.13
C GLY A 65 -3.97 -0.47 2.55
N CYS A 66 -4.72 0.13 1.61
CA CYS A 66 -5.70 1.17 1.91
C CYS A 66 -7.14 0.73 1.66
N THR A 67 -7.40 -0.06 0.59
CA THR A 67 -8.77 -0.33 0.17
C THR A 67 -9.37 -1.57 0.83
N ILE A 68 -8.58 -2.63 1.03
CA ILE A 68 -9.05 -3.88 1.62
C ILE A 68 -8.81 -3.89 3.13
N SER A 69 -7.61 -3.54 3.59
CA SER A 69 -7.27 -3.61 5.01
C SER A 69 -8.09 -2.66 5.88
N SER A 70 -8.35 -1.44 5.38
CA SER A 70 -9.04 -0.41 6.17
C SER A 70 -10.47 -0.79 6.56
N PRO A 71 -11.37 -1.21 5.64
CA PRO A 71 -12.70 -1.67 6.02
C PRO A 71 -12.70 -2.90 6.92
N VAL A 72 -11.77 -3.85 6.70
CA VAL A 72 -11.65 -5.05 7.54
C VAL A 72 -11.34 -4.66 8.99
N ILE A 73 -10.41 -3.72 9.18
CA ILE A 73 -10.02 -3.25 10.52
C ILE A 73 -11.12 -2.39 11.14
N ALA A 74 -11.77 -1.51 10.35
CA ALA A 74 -12.87 -0.68 10.84
C ALA A 74 -14.08 -1.52 11.30
N ASN A 75 -14.41 -2.59 10.57
CA ASN A 75 -15.46 -3.54 10.97
C ASN A 75 -15.07 -4.30 12.24
N ALA A 76 -13.85 -4.83 12.30
CA ALA A 76 -13.35 -5.49 13.49
C ALA A 76 -13.37 -4.57 14.73
N LYS A 77 -13.06 -3.27 14.54
CA LYS A 77 -13.18 -2.25 15.59
C LYS A 77 -14.63 -2.10 16.05
N SER A 78 -15.59 -2.03 15.14
CA SER A 78 -17.02 -1.88 15.48
C SER A 78 -17.62 -3.12 16.14
N GLU A 79 -17.06 -4.31 15.88
CA GLU A 79 -17.44 -5.58 16.52
C GLU A 79 -16.82 -5.79 17.91
N GLY A 80 -16.13 -4.78 18.45
CA GLY A 80 -15.54 -4.84 19.80
C GLY A 80 -14.19 -5.57 19.85
N HIS A 81 -13.61 -5.96 18.71
CA HIS A 81 -12.31 -6.63 18.67
C HIS A 81 -11.19 -5.80 19.33
N VAL A 82 -11.22 -4.48 19.13
CA VAL A 82 -10.24 -3.57 19.74
C VAL A 82 -10.36 -3.57 21.25
N ASP A 83 -11.59 -3.63 21.80
CA ASP A 83 -11.83 -3.66 23.24
C ASP A 83 -11.40 -5.00 23.86
N TYR A 84 -11.65 -6.09 23.13
CA TYR A 84 -11.13 -7.41 23.53
C TYR A 84 -9.60 -7.44 23.61
N VAL A 85 -8.94 -6.94 22.58
CA VAL A 85 -7.46 -6.93 22.52
C VAL A 85 -6.87 -5.96 23.55
N ARG A 86 -7.57 -4.85 23.89
CA ARG A 86 -7.20 -3.94 24.98
C ARG A 86 -7.26 -4.58 26.37
N ALA A 87 -8.14 -5.56 26.58
CA ALA A 87 -8.23 -6.30 27.83
C ALA A 87 -7.06 -7.27 28.05
N LEU A 88 -6.30 -7.58 27.00
CA LEU A 88 -5.13 -8.44 27.10
C LEU A 88 -3.96 -7.70 27.78
N PRO A 89 -3.17 -8.38 28.62
CA PRO A 89 -2.00 -7.79 29.28
C PRO A 89 -0.81 -7.67 28.32
N VAL A 90 -1.02 -6.95 27.19
CA VAL A 90 -0.03 -6.76 26.13
C VAL A 90 0.09 -5.27 25.80
N PRO A 91 1.31 -4.75 25.57
CA PRO A 91 1.50 -3.37 25.13
C PRO A 91 0.75 -3.07 23.81
N ARG A 92 -0.01 -1.98 23.77
CA ARG A 92 -0.83 -1.58 22.61
C ARG A 92 -0.01 -1.44 21.32
N ILE A 93 1.24 -1.03 21.45
CA ILE A 93 2.18 -0.94 20.32
C ILE A 93 2.43 -2.32 19.67
N LEU A 94 2.57 -3.39 20.47
CA LEU A 94 2.77 -4.75 19.94
C LEU A 94 1.57 -5.25 19.15
N ILE A 95 0.36 -4.84 19.53
CA ILE A 95 -0.87 -5.18 18.82
C ILE A 95 -0.87 -4.55 17.44
N SER A 96 -0.67 -3.23 17.38
CA SER A 96 -0.60 -2.49 16.12
C SER A 96 0.52 -3.01 15.21
N LEU A 97 1.68 -3.32 15.77
CA LEU A 97 2.79 -3.91 15.01
C LEU A 97 2.46 -5.30 14.48
N ALA A 98 1.80 -6.16 15.25
CA ALA A 98 1.40 -7.49 14.81
C ALA A 98 0.39 -7.42 13.65
N ASP A 99 -0.56 -6.48 13.71
CA ASP A 99 -1.51 -6.23 12.62
C ASP A 99 -0.80 -5.72 11.36
N LEU A 100 0.10 -4.75 11.49
CA LEU A 100 0.91 -4.24 10.38
C LEU A 100 1.72 -5.34 9.70
N TRP A 101 2.41 -6.18 10.48
CA TRP A 101 3.20 -7.29 9.94
C TRP A 101 2.34 -8.33 9.23
N MET A 102 1.15 -8.62 9.75
CA MET A 102 0.23 -9.54 9.11
C MET A 102 -0.20 -9.04 7.72
N TRP A 103 -0.61 -7.76 7.61
CA TRP A 103 -0.98 -7.17 6.33
C TRP A 103 0.21 -7.02 5.38
N MET A 104 1.41 -6.80 5.91
CA MET A 104 2.64 -6.82 5.14
C MET A 104 2.83 -8.18 4.44
N ILE A 105 2.68 -9.27 5.19
CA ILE A 105 2.77 -10.63 4.65
C ILE A 105 1.67 -10.87 3.60
N ALA A 106 0.47 -10.33 3.80
CA ALA A 106 -0.64 -10.46 2.85
C ALA A 106 -0.38 -9.78 1.49
N ILE A 107 0.35 -8.66 1.49
CA ILE A 107 0.67 -7.91 0.27
C ILE A 107 1.77 -8.59 -0.55
N LEU A 108 2.76 -9.23 0.08
CA LEU A 108 3.97 -9.72 -0.59
C LEU A 108 3.72 -10.64 -1.80
N PRO A 109 2.84 -11.66 -1.73
CA PRO A 109 2.62 -12.56 -2.86
C PRO A 109 2.12 -11.84 -4.10
N GLY A 110 1.16 -10.92 -3.92
CA GLY A 110 0.60 -10.14 -5.02
C GLY A 110 1.61 -9.15 -5.61
N VAL A 111 2.43 -8.49 -4.79
CA VAL A 111 3.53 -7.63 -5.25
C VAL A 111 4.52 -8.44 -6.08
N PHE A 112 4.94 -9.60 -5.60
CA PHE A 112 5.91 -10.45 -6.30
C PHE A 112 5.37 -10.88 -7.67
N ILE A 113 4.13 -11.34 -7.74
CA ILE A 113 3.48 -11.71 -9.00
C ILE A 113 3.34 -10.49 -9.93
N SER A 114 2.97 -9.32 -9.41
CA SER A 114 2.84 -8.08 -10.22
C SER A 114 4.16 -7.64 -10.84
N VAL A 115 5.27 -7.73 -10.09
CA VAL A 115 6.62 -7.44 -10.60
C VAL A 115 7.00 -8.42 -11.71
N ILE A 116 6.75 -9.71 -11.50
CA ILE A 116 7.02 -10.76 -12.50
C ILE A 116 6.19 -10.55 -13.77
N LEU A 117 4.90 -10.26 -13.64
CA LEU A 117 4.02 -9.98 -14.79
C LEU A 117 4.50 -8.77 -15.59
N GLY A 118 4.91 -7.69 -14.94
CA GLY A 118 5.49 -6.50 -15.59
C GLY A 118 6.78 -6.84 -16.34
N TYR A 119 7.65 -7.65 -15.74
CA TYR A 119 8.88 -8.11 -16.39
C TYR A 119 8.59 -8.91 -17.65
N PHE A 120 7.72 -9.92 -17.59
CA PHE A 120 7.41 -10.77 -18.74
C PHE A 120 6.66 -10.03 -19.85
N ARG A 121 5.80 -9.05 -19.49
CA ARG A 121 4.98 -8.34 -20.46
C ARG A 121 5.75 -7.28 -21.24
N PHE A 122 6.64 -6.55 -20.56
CA PHE A 122 7.33 -5.39 -21.13
C PHE A 122 8.86 -5.53 -21.18
N SER A 123 9.42 -6.64 -20.71
CA SER A 123 10.87 -6.87 -20.62
C SER A 123 11.63 -5.74 -19.91
N VAL A 124 10.98 -5.10 -18.91
CA VAL A 124 11.58 -4.03 -18.14
C VAL A 124 12.74 -4.54 -17.29
N ARG A 125 13.81 -3.76 -17.17
CA ARG A 125 14.95 -4.13 -16.35
C ARG A 125 14.56 -4.10 -14.87
N LEU A 126 14.83 -5.20 -14.16
CA LEU A 126 14.65 -5.29 -12.71
C LEU A 126 16.00 -5.21 -12.02
N ASN A 127 16.05 -4.45 -10.94
CA ASN A 127 17.21 -4.36 -10.04
C ASN A 127 16.82 -4.94 -8.68
N VAL A 128 17.22 -6.18 -8.44
CA VAL A 128 16.99 -6.83 -7.14
C VAL A 128 18.16 -6.52 -6.21
N SER A 129 18.18 -5.31 -5.68
CA SER A 129 19.16 -4.86 -4.68
C SER A 129 18.55 -4.87 -3.28
N VAL A 130 19.41 -4.88 -2.25
CA VAL A 130 18.97 -4.74 -0.86
C VAL A 130 18.19 -3.44 -0.66
N LEU A 131 18.60 -2.37 -1.33
CA LEU A 131 17.91 -1.09 -1.32
C LEU A 131 16.50 -1.20 -1.93
N ALA A 132 16.34 -1.93 -3.05
CA ALA A 132 15.03 -2.15 -3.67
C ALA A 132 14.07 -2.87 -2.74
N VAL A 133 14.53 -3.91 -2.05
CA VAL A 133 13.73 -4.66 -1.06
C VAL A 133 13.34 -3.75 0.12
N PHE A 134 14.29 -2.96 0.64
CA PHE A 134 14.04 -2.02 1.72
C PHE A 134 13.00 -0.94 1.34
N ILE A 135 13.12 -0.35 0.15
CA ILE A 135 12.18 0.65 -0.36
C ILE A 135 10.79 0.03 -0.55
N LEU A 136 10.72 -1.17 -1.10
CA LEU A 136 9.45 -1.88 -1.28
C LEU A 136 8.76 -2.16 0.06
N PHE A 137 9.54 -2.58 1.06
CA PHE A 137 9.06 -2.73 2.43
C PHE A 137 8.52 -1.41 3.00
N LEU A 138 9.26 -0.30 2.82
CA LEU A 138 8.86 1.03 3.28
C LEU A 138 7.56 1.50 2.61
N ILE A 139 7.39 1.27 1.31
CA ILE A 139 6.17 1.60 0.56
C ILE A 139 4.98 0.81 1.10
N CYS A 140 5.12 -0.51 1.28
CA CYS A 140 4.06 -1.34 1.85
C CYS A 140 3.67 -0.86 3.25
N LEU A 141 4.66 -0.57 4.11
CA LEU A 141 4.43 -0.05 5.45
C LEU A 141 3.68 1.28 5.43
N THR A 142 4.04 2.20 4.53
CA THR A 142 3.39 3.50 4.38
C THR A 142 1.91 3.33 4.01
N MET A 143 1.60 2.50 3.01
CA MET A 143 0.23 2.30 2.52
C MET A 143 -0.65 1.59 3.55
N ILE A 144 -0.13 0.58 4.24
CA ILE A 144 -0.87 -0.10 5.32
C ILE A 144 -1.12 0.85 6.48
N SER A 145 -0.10 1.62 6.91
CA SER A 145 -0.25 2.59 8.00
C SER A 145 -1.26 3.67 7.69
N LEU A 146 -1.31 4.14 6.43
CA LEU A 146 -2.32 5.08 5.95
C LEU A 146 -3.73 4.47 6.07
N GLY A 147 -3.90 3.25 5.58
CA GLY A 147 -5.17 2.51 5.67
C GLY A 147 -5.63 2.33 7.12
N PHE A 148 -4.72 1.99 8.02
CA PHE A 148 -5.00 1.85 9.45
C PHE A 148 -5.38 3.18 10.09
N ALA A 149 -4.68 4.26 9.77
CA ALA A 149 -5.02 5.59 10.29
C ALA A 149 -6.46 5.99 9.93
N ILE A 150 -6.89 5.69 8.71
CA ILE A 150 -8.28 5.90 8.26
C ILE A 150 -9.24 4.99 9.05
N ALA A 151 -8.92 3.70 9.18
CA ALA A 151 -9.77 2.72 9.86
C ALA A 151 -9.98 3.04 11.35
N TYR A 152 -8.94 3.47 12.05
CA TYR A 152 -9.04 3.82 13.46
C TYR A 152 -9.74 5.16 13.69
N THR A 153 -9.70 6.10 12.73
CA THR A 153 -10.24 7.46 12.89
C THR A 153 -11.73 7.54 12.58
N PHE A 154 -12.21 6.82 11.55
CA PHE A 154 -13.56 6.95 11.03
C PHE A 154 -14.44 5.72 11.30
N SER A 155 -15.76 5.87 11.07
CA SER A 155 -16.71 4.76 11.12
C SER A 155 -16.59 3.85 9.89
N PRO A 156 -17.00 2.55 9.95
CA PRO A 156 -16.82 1.59 8.87
C PRO A 156 -17.36 2.04 7.51
N ASN A 157 -18.53 2.69 7.50
CA ASN A 157 -19.15 3.18 6.26
C ASN A 157 -18.30 4.29 5.59
N ILE A 158 -17.80 5.24 6.40
CA ILE A 158 -16.93 6.31 5.91
C ILE A 158 -15.60 5.73 5.42
N VAL A 159 -15.03 4.76 6.15
CA VAL A 159 -13.78 4.09 5.76
C VAL A 159 -13.93 3.43 4.41
N THR A 160 -15.03 2.71 4.17
CA THR A 160 -15.28 2.04 2.89
C THR A 160 -15.34 3.04 1.73
N LEU A 161 -16.06 4.16 1.91
CA LEU A 161 -16.14 5.21 0.89
C LEU A 161 -14.78 5.87 0.64
N MET A 162 -14.06 6.24 1.69
CA MET A 162 -12.73 6.86 1.57
C MET A 162 -11.72 5.92 0.89
N SER A 163 -11.77 4.64 1.22
CA SER A 163 -10.88 3.63 0.63
C SER A 163 -11.11 3.47 -0.88
N GLN A 164 -12.37 3.47 -1.31
CA GLN A 164 -12.71 3.43 -2.73
C GLN A 164 -12.30 4.72 -3.46
N LEU A 165 -12.51 5.88 -2.84
CA LEU A 165 -12.08 7.17 -3.41
C LEU A 165 -10.56 7.22 -3.57
N ILE A 166 -9.79 6.74 -2.59
CA ILE A 166 -8.31 6.68 -2.68
C ILE A 166 -7.88 5.83 -3.87
N LEU A 167 -8.50 4.67 -4.08
CA LEU A 167 -8.17 3.81 -5.20
C LEU A 167 -8.54 4.47 -6.55
N MET A 168 -9.73 5.06 -6.67
CA MET A 168 -10.18 5.74 -7.89
C MET A 168 -9.31 6.94 -8.22
N ILE A 169 -8.99 7.77 -7.22
CA ILE A 169 -8.10 8.93 -7.39
C ILE A 169 -6.69 8.46 -7.77
N GLY A 170 -6.19 7.41 -7.11
CA GLY A 170 -4.89 6.81 -7.43
C GLY A 170 -4.81 6.28 -8.85
N LEU A 171 -5.88 5.66 -9.36
CA LEU A 171 -5.93 5.12 -10.71
C LEU A 171 -6.06 6.20 -11.79
N MET A 172 -6.96 7.17 -11.59
CA MET A 172 -7.37 8.09 -12.66
C MET A 172 -6.62 9.41 -12.65
N PHE A 173 -6.37 9.96 -11.49
CA PHE A 173 -5.84 11.33 -11.38
C PHE A 173 -4.39 11.40 -10.92
N SER A 174 -3.85 10.33 -10.31
CA SER A 174 -2.46 10.35 -9.84
C SER A 174 -1.49 9.98 -10.96
N PRO A 175 -0.33 10.67 -11.08
CA PRO A 175 0.71 10.36 -12.06
C PRO A 175 1.50 9.09 -11.71
N ILE A 176 0.76 8.04 -11.33
CA ILE A 176 1.30 6.71 -11.05
C ILE A 176 1.53 5.94 -12.35
N MET A 177 0.54 5.98 -13.25
CA MET A 177 0.54 5.22 -14.51
C MET A 177 1.01 6.02 -15.72
N TYR A 178 1.19 7.33 -15.59
CA TYR A 178 1.60 8.25 -16.66
C TYR A 178 2.53 9.35 -16.10
N PRO A 179 3.31 10.02 -16.96
CA PRO A 179 4.21 11.08 -16.53
C PRO A 179 3.47 12.29 -15.93
N ALA A 180 4.03 12.86 -14.87
CA ALA A 180 3.48 14.03 -14.17
C ALA A 180 3.37 15.28 -15.08
N SER A 181 4.13 15.35 -16.16
CA SER A 181 4.08 16.43 -17.16
C SER A 181 2.73 16.61 -17.87
N ARG A 182 1.83 15.62 -17.75
CA ARG A 182 0.46 15.70 -18.29
C ARG A 182 -0.52 16.40 -17.36
N LEU A 183 -0.12 16.70 -16.12
CA LEU A 183 -0.97 17.32 -15.11
C LEU A 183 -0.70 18.83 -14.98
N PRO A 184 -1.71 19.64 -14.63
CA PRO A 184 -1.51 21.02 -14.22
C PRO A 184 -0.57 21.13 -13.00
N ASP A 185 0.23 22.19 -12.92
CA ASP A 185 1.28 22.36 -11.91
C ASP A 185 0.75 22.30 -10.47
N TRP A 186 -0.43 22.89 -10.21
CA TRP A 186 -1.03 22.87 -8.87
C TRP A 186 -1.41 21.47 -8.40
N ILE A 187 -1.88 20.59 -9.31
CA ILE A 187 -2.17 19.19 -9.01
C ILE A 187 -0.86 18.43 -8.74
N ASN A 188 0.16 18.70 -9.56
CA ASN A 188 1.45 18.06 -9.41
C ASN A 188 2.08 18.36 -8.05
N HIS A 189 2.03 19.61 -7.58
CA HIS A 189 2.51 19.98 -6.24
C HIS A 189 1.78 19.25 -5.12
N LEU A 190 0.45 19.10 -5.23
CA LEU A 190 -0.35 18.34 -4.26
C LEU A 190 0.11 16.87 -4.18
N TYR A 191 0.32 16.26 -5.34
CA TYR A 191 0.73 14.84 -5.38
C TYR A 191 2.15 14.59 -4.88
N HIS A 192 3.05 15.55 -4.97
CA HIS A 192 4.39 15.44 -4.38
C HIS A 192 4.38 15.38 -2.84
N VAL A 193 3.35 15.95 -2.19
CA VAL A 193 3.19 15.87 -0.73
C VAL A 193 2.48 14.57 -0.31
N LEU A 194 1.60 14.03 -1.16
CA LEU A 194 0.92 12.76 -0.90
C LEU A 194 1.87 11.57 -1.06
N PRO A 195 1.71 10.49 -0.28
CA PRO A 195 2.66 9.38 -0.27
C PRO A 195 2.65 8.54 -1.56
N PHE A 196 1.67 8.72 -2.44
CA PHE A 196 1.48 7.89 -3.63
C PHE A 196 2.56 8.13 -4.69
N VAL A 197 2.81 9.38 -5.06
CA VAL A 197 3.80 9.73 -6.09
C VAL A 197 5.23 9.51 -5.61
N PRO A 198 5.64 9.94 -4.41
CA PRO A 198 6.94 9.57 -3.85
C PRO A 198 7.17 8.07 -3.83
N SER A 199 6.14 7.28 -3.47
CA SER A 199 6.23 5.80 -3.47
C SER A 199 6.55 5.24 -4.86
N VAL A 200 5.84 5.66 -5.89
CA VAL A 200 6.07 5.13 -7.24
C VAL A 200 7.38 5.62 -7.84
N ASN A 201 7.83 6.82 -7.52
CA ASN A 201 9.13 7.34 -7.97
C ASN A 201 10.27 6.50 -7.38
N LEU A 202 10.25 6.23 -6.07
CA LEU A 202 11.22 5.36 -5.42
C LEU A 202 11.15 3.92 -5.95
N LEU A 203 9.96 3.41 -6.22
CA LEU A 203 9.77 2.10 -6.81
C LEU A 203 10.42 2.02 -8.21
N ARG A 204 10.20 3.04 -9.06
CA ARG A 204 10.84 3.13 -10.39
C ARG A 204 12.35 3.21 -10.30
N ALA A 205 12.85 4.08 -9.43
CA ALA A 205 14.29 4.30 -9.29
C ALA A 205 15.02 3.06 -8.76
N CYS A 206 14.48 2.42 -7.71
CA CYS A 206 15.17 1.35 -7.00
C CYS A 206 14.91 -0.04 -7.57
N VAL A 207 13.66 -0.34 -7.92
CA VAL A 207 13.27 -1.69 -8.41
C VAL A 207 13.44 -1.82 -9.91
N TYR A 208 13.12 -0.75 -10.66
CA TYR A 208 13.17 -0.77 -12.13
C TYR A 208 14.37 -0.02 -12.71
N SER A 209 15.27 0.51 -11.89
CA SER A 209 16.45 1.28 -12.30
C SER A 209 16.12 2.40 -13.31
N HIS A 210 14.94 3.00 -13.16
CA HIS A 210 14.45 4.05 -14.06
C HIS A 210 14.20 5.36 -13.31
N GLY A 211 15.09 6.32 -13.49
CA GLY A 211 15.06 7.63 -12.82
C GLY A 211 16.00 7.74 -11.61
N PRO A 212 16.17 8.95 -11.09
CA PRO A 212 17.02 9.23 -9.93
C PRO A 212 16.31 8.82 -8.62
N VAL A 213 17.11 8.35 -7.66
CA VAL A 213 16.63 8.14 -6.28
C VAL A 213 16.55 9.50 -5.59
N SER A 214 15.36 9.94 -5.25
CA SER A 214 15.13 11.21 -4.56
C SER A 214 15.11 11.01 -3.03
N PHE A 215 16.00 11.72 -2.35
CA PHE A 215 15.99 11.76 -0.88
C PHE A 215 14.72 12.43 -0.34
N PHE A 216 14.16 13.38 -1.10
CA PHE A 216 12.91 14.04 -0.75
C PHE A 216 11.73 13.07 -0.70
N ASP A 217 11.59 12.19 -1.71
CA ASP A 217 10.55 11.18 -1.76
C ASP A 217 10.64 10.20 -0.58
N PHE A 218 11.87 9.81 -0.22
CA PHE A 218 12.12 8.97 0.95
C PHE A 218 11.68 9.66 2.25
N THR A 219 12.01 10.94 2.42
CA THR A 219 11.65 11.73 3.60
C THR A 219 10.13 11.84 3.75
N ILE A 220 9.40 12.04 2.65
CA ILE A 220 7.93 12.10 2.65
C ILE A 220 7.32 10.78 3.16
N LEU A 221 7.83 9.63 2.71
CA LEU A 221 7.31 8.35 3.20
C LEU A 221 7.52 8.18 4.70
N ILE A 222 8.69 8.55 5.22
CA ILE A 222 8.96 8.49 6.66
C ILE A 222 8.02 9.41 7.43
N ILE A 223 7.81 10.65 6.95
CA ILE A 223 6.88 11.60 7.59
C ILE A 223 5.46 11.00 7.63
N TRP A 224 4.98 10.41 6.54
CA TRP A 224 3.66 9.79 6.50
C TRP A 224 3.54 8.59 7.43
N ILE A 225 4.58 7.73 7.53
CA ILE A 225 4.60 6.63 8.50
C ILE A 225 4.51 7.18 9.91
N LEU A 226 5.31 8.18 10.27
CA LEU A 226 5.30 8.75 11.61
C LEU A 226 3.96 9.40 11.96
N LEU A 227 3.39 10.19 11.04
CA LEU A 227 2.10 10.82 11.22
C LEU A 227 0.98 9.79 11.41
N THR A 228 0.92 8.78 10.56
CA THR A 228 -0.12 7.75 10.65
C THR A 228 0.02 6.90 11.90
N GLN A 229 1.24 6.52 12.28
CA GLN A 229 1.49 5.79 13.52
C GLN A 229 1.12 6.61 14.77
N LEU A 230 1.45 7.91 14.78
CA LEU A 230 1.05 8.80 15.88
C LEU A 230 -0.48 8.92 15.98
N LEU A 231 -1.19 9.02 14.86
CA LEU A 231 -2.66 9.04 14.83
C LEU A 231 -3.25 7.73 15.38
N ILE A 232 -2.74 6.58 14.94
CA ILE A 232 -3.19 5.27 15.41
C ILE A 232 -2.99 5.15 16.93
N LEU A 233 -1.80 5.48 17.42
CA LEU A 233 -1.49 5.42 18.84
C LEU A 233 -2.37 6.38 19.64
N ARG A 234 -2.56 7.63 19.16
CA ARG A 234 -3.43 8.61 19.81
C ARG A 234 -4.86 8.10 19.97
N VAL A 235 -5.43 7.48 18.94
CA VAL A 235 -6.77 6.90 19.00
C VAL A 235 -6.81 5.72 19.96
N LEU A 236 -5.83 4.81 19.90
CA LEU A 236 -5.74 3.67 20.81
C LEU A 236 -5.60 4.07 22.30
N TYR A 237 -4.97 5.22 22.58
CA TYR A 237 -4.80 5.71 23.96
C TYR A 237 -5.95 6.61 24.45
N LYS A 238 -6.66 7.31 23.55
CA LYS A 238 -7.69 8.31 23.91
C LYS A 238 -9.06 7.70 24.27
N GLU A 239 -9.40 6.57 23.68
CA GLU A 239 -10.68 5.90 23.99
C GLU A 239 -10.53 5.09 25.28
N LYS A 240 -10.78 5.76 26.40
CA LYS A 240 -11.12 5.18 27.70
C LYS A 240 -12.61 5.24 27.92
#